data_65eea30417b5403aa14c6406a1214bad
#
_entry.id   65eea30417b5403aa14c6406a1214bad
#
_cell.length_a   1.000
_cell.length_b   1.000
_cell.length_c   1.000
_cell.angle_alpha   90.00
_cell.angle_beta   90.00
_cell.angle_gamma   90.00
#
_symmetry.space_group_name_H-M   'P 1'
#
loop_
_entity.id
_entity.type
_entity.pdbx_description
1 polymer ?
#
loop_
_entity_poly.entity_id
_entity_poly.type
_entity_poly.pdbx_seq_one_letter_code
_entity_poly.pdbx_strand_id
1 'polypeptide(L)'
;MSSRKTLANAIRMLSVDAIQRANSGHPGAPMGMADIAEVLWRDFLNHNPNNPAWANRDRFVLSNGHGSMLLYSLLHLTGYDLPIDELKNFRQLHSKTPGHPEVGYTAGIETTTGPLGQGIANAVGMAIAEKTLAAQFNRPGHDIVDHFTYTFMGDGCMMEGISHEVCSLAGTLKLGKLVAFYDDNGISIDGHVEGWFTDDTAKRFEAYGWHVVRGVDGHDPESIRAAIDVAKSITTMPTLIICKTVIGFGSPHKAGTHDVHGAPLGEAEVAATREALDWPYPPFVIPTEIASQWDARKSGQAKEAAWNQQFATYAKAFPELADEFTRRVNGQLPADFASKAQAFIEKLQAKPAKIASRRSEEHTSEL
;
A
#
# COMPACT_ATOMS: atom_id res chain seq x y z
N MET A 1 28.03 5.34 2.23
CA MET A 1 26.60 5.00 2.12
C MET A 1 26.36 3.71 2.90
N SER A 2 25.29 3.65 3.67
CA SER A 2 24.88 2.42 4.35
C SER A 2 24.47 1.36 3.33
N SER A 3 24.64 0.07 3.68
CA SER A 3 24.19 -1.01 2.79
C SER A 3 22.65 -1.05 2.72
N ARG A 4 22.09 -1.60 1.65
CA ARG A 4 20.63 -1.81 1.53
C ARG A 4 20.08 -2.62 2.71
N LYS A 5 20.83 -3.66 3.11
CA LYS A 5 20.51 -4.46 4.29
C LYS A 5 20.41 -3.61 5.56
N THR A 6 21.33 -2.66 5.77
CA THR A 6 21.28 -1.74 6.92
C THR A 6 20.05 -0.84 6.86
N LEU A 7 19.67 -0.39 5.66
CA LEU A 7 18.47 0.44 5.49
C LEU A 7 17.17 -0.37 5.76
N ALA A 8 17.09 -1.61 5.30
CA ALA A 8 15.99 -2.50 5.64
C ALA A 8 15.94 -2.83 7.15
N ASN A 9 17.12 -2.97 7.80
CA ASN A 9 17.19 -3.20 9.23
C ASN A 9 16.65 -2.02 10.06
N ALA A 10 16.67 -0.79 9.55
CA ALA A 10 16.01 0.34 10.20
C ALA A 10 14.49 0.11 10.34
N ILE A 11 13.84 -0.43 9.30
CA ILE A 11 12.41 -0.80 9.33
C ILE A 11 12.18 -1.90 10.37
N ARG A 12 13.01 -2.97 10.34
CA ARG A 12 12.91 -4.10 11.25
C ARG A 12 12.99 -3.66 12.70
N MET A 13 14.01 -2.87 13.02
CA MET A 13 14.25 -2.48 14.40
C MET A 13 13.27 -1.46 14.94
N LEU A 14 12.82 -0.49 14.14
CA LEU A 14 11.71 0.39 14.55
C LEU A 14 10.43 -0.41 14.85
N SER A 15 10.13 -1.40 14.02
CA SER A 15 8.95 -2.25 14.20
C SER A 15 9.05 -3.12 15.46
N VAL A 16 10.21 -3.76 15.66
CA VAL A 16 10.46 -4.59 16.86
C VAL A 16 10.40 -3.73 18.13
N ASP A 17 11.04 -2.57 18.14
CA ASP A 17 11.08 -1.68 19.31
C ASP A 17 9.68 -1.18 19.69
N ALA A 18 8.88 -0.77 18.72
CA ALA A 18 7.52 -0.27 18.96
C ALA A 18 6.60 -1.38 19.48
N ILE A 19 6.66 -2.57 18.88
CA ILE A 19 5.84 -3.72 19.26
C ILE A 19 6.27 -4.23 20.66
N GLN A 20 7.57 -4.31 20.93
CA GLN A 20 8.08 -4.71 22.24
C GLN A 20 7.65 -3.73 23.32
N ARG A 21 7.77 -2.42 23.07
CA ARG A 21 7.34 -1.38 24.01
C ARG A 21 5.83 -1.41 24.28
N ALA A 22 5.03 -1.61 23.25
CA ALA A 22 3.57 -1.73 23.37
C ALA A 22 3.13 -3.05 24.03
N ASN A 23 4.04 -4.01 24.14
CA ASN A 23 3.75 -5.41 24.52
C ASN A 23 2.58 -6.00 23.73
N SER A 24 2.42 -5.59 22.48
CA SER A 24 1.33 -5.99 21.60
C SER A 24 1.64 -5.63 20.15
N GLY A 25 1.38 -6.51 19.20
CA GLY A 25 1.55 -6.26 17.77
C GLY A 25 2.10 -7.44 17.01
N HIS A 26 2.37 -7.23 15.72
CA HIS A 26 2.74 -8.28 14.77
C HIS A 26 4.12 -7.95 14.16
N PRO A 27 5.23 -8.46 14.72
CA PRO A 27 6.57 -8.17 14.21
C PRO A 27 6.95 -8.96 12.97
N GLY A 28 6.34 -10.13 12.75
CA GLY A 28 6.77 -11.10 11.74
C GLY A 28 6.78 -10.57 10.31
N ALA A 29 5.66 -10.02 9.85
CA ALA A 29 5.53 -9.45 8.52
C ALA A 29 6.42 -8.20 8.32
N PRO A 30 6.47 -7.21 9.24
CA PRO A 30 7.43 -6.10 9.15
C PRO A 30 8.89 -6.53 9.02
N MET A 31 9.29 -7.57 9.73
CA MET A 31 10.67 -8.09 9.65
C MET A 31 10.91 -8.84 8.34
N GLY A 32 9.94 -9.65 7.89
CA GLY A 32 10.06 -10.45 6.66
C GLY A 32 10.04 -9.61 5.39
N MET A 33 9.21 -8.58 5.34
CA MET A 33 9.01 -7.76 4.14
C MET A 33 9.89 -6.50 4.07
N ALA A 34 10.80 -6.29 5.01
CA ALA A 34 11.58 -5.05 5.10
C ALA A 34 12.45 -4.79 3.87
N ASP A 35 13.05 -5.81 3.25
CA ASP A 35 13.89 -5.66 2.06
C ASP A 35 13.03 -5.29 0.84
N ILE A 36 11.85 -5.92 0.68
CA ILE A 36 10.90 -5.60 -0.39
C ILE A 36 10.44 -4.15 -0.26
N ALA A 37 10.11 -3.73 0.95
CA ALA A 37 9.68 -2.37 1.24
C ALA A 37 10.80 -1.35 1.01
N GLU A 38 12.03 -1.66 1.38
CA GLU A 38 13.20 -0.80 1.15
C GLU A 38 13.39 -0.54 -0.34
N VAL A 39 13.38 -1.59 -1.16
CA VAL A 39 13.54 -1.44 -2.62
C VAL A 39 12.40 -0.65 -3.24
N LEU A 40 11.14 -1.01 -2.90
CA LEU A 40 9.98 -0.34 -3.48
C LEU A 40 9.95 1.16 -3.13
N TRP A 41 10.07 1.49 -1.84
CA TRP A 41 9.87 2.87 -1.37
C TRP A 41 11.00 3.82 -1.75
N ARG A 42 12.23 3.33 -1.82
CA ARG A 42 13.38 4.18 -2.15
C ARG A 42 13.61 4.33 -3.65
N ASP A 43 13.36 3.27 -4.42
CA ASP A 43 13.78 3.27 -5.83
C ASP A 43 12.61 3.48 -6.81
N PHE A 44 11.40 3.10 -6.44
CA PHE A 44 10.27 3.07 -7.38
C PHE A 44 9.09 3.95 -7.01
N LEU A 45 8.70 4.00 -5.74
CA LEU A 45 7.49 4.71 -5.31
C LEU A 45 7.59 6.22 -5.57
N ASN A 46 6.62 6.77 -6.30
CA ASN A 46 6.50 8.19 -6.50
C ASN A 46 5.58 8.78 -5.43
N HIS A 47 6.17 9.42 -4.45
CA HIS A 47 5.44 10.06 -3.36
C HIS A 47 6.12 11.35 -2.92
N ASN A 48 5.38 12.23 -2.24
CA ASN A 48 5.93 13.42 -1.60
C ASN A 48 5.48 13.49 -0.15
N PRO A 49 6.36 13.23 0.83
CA PRO A 49 6.02 13.31 2.24
C PRO A 49 5.50 14.69 2.67
N ASN A 50 5.94 15.78 2.00
CA ASN A 50 5.48 17.14 2.27
C ASN A 50 4.07 17.42 1.72
N ASN A 51 3.58 16.62 0.76
CA ASN A 51 2.24 16.69 0.22
C ASN A 51 1.63 15.28 0.01
N PRO A 52 1.14 14.63 1.07
CA PRO A 52 0.50 13.33 0.98
C PRO A 52 -0.74 13.29 0.08
N ALA A 53 -1.30 14.45 -0.26
CA ALA A 53 -2.46 14.59 -1.12
C ALA A 53 -2.13 14.82 -2.60
N TRP A 54 -0.85 14.82 -3.00
CA TRP A 54 -0.46 14.98 -4.40
C TRP A 54 -1.25 14.03 -5.31
N ALA A 55 -1.96 14.58 -6.31
CA ALA A 55 -2.94 13.84 -7.09
C ALA A 55 -2.32 12.66 -7.86
N ASN A 56 -1.14 12.82 -8.44
CA ASN A 56 -0.46 11.80 -9.25
C ASN A 56 0.62 11.01 -8.48
N ARG A 57 0.57 11.00 -7.13
CA ARG A 57 1.41 10.09 -6.35
C ARG A 57 1.03 8.65 -6.58
N ASP A 58 1.97 7.72 -6.50
CA ASP A 58 1.65 6.30 -6.41
C ASP A 58 0.88 6.00 -5.13
N ARG A 59 0.06 4.96 -5.14
CA ARG A 59 -0.70 4.48 -3.98
C ARG A 59 -0.02 3.25 -3.41
N PHE A 60 0.14 3.22 -2.09
CA PHE A 60 0.64 2.05 -1.38
C PHE A 60 -0.40 1.55 -0.39
N VAL A 61 -0.77 0.27 -0.50
CA VAL A 61 -1.75 -0.38 0.38
C VAL A 61 -1.12 -1.57 1.05
N LEU A 62 -1.11 -1.57 2.38
CA LEU A 62 -0.73 -2.73 3.18
C LEU A 62 -1.98 -3.59 3.44
N SER A 63 -2.24 -4.60 2.61
CA SER A 63 -3.42 -5.46 2.73
C SER A 63 -3.33 -6.40 3.95
N ASN A 64 -2.14 -6.85 4.30
CA ASN A 64 -1.85 -7.50 5.57
C ASN A 64 -1.66 -6.45 6.68
N GLY A 65 -2.74 -5.71 6.96
CA GLY A 65 -2.75 -4.52 7.81
C GLY A 65 -2.33 -4.74 9.26
N HIS A 66 -2.34 -5.99 9.75
CA HIS A 66 -1.76 -6.35 11.05
C HIS A 66 -0.25 -6.07 11.11
N GLY A 67 0.47 -6.08 9.98
CA GLY A 67 1.86 -5.65 9.87
C GLY A 67 2.06 -4.13 9.87
N SER A 68 1.18 -3.36 10.50
CA SER A 68 1.09 -1.90 10.45
C SER A 68 2.39 -1.17 10.75
N MET A 69 3.24 -1.72 11.65
CA MET A 69 4.53 -1.13 11.96
C MET A 69 5.49 -1.07 10.76
N LEU A 70 5.35 -1.95 9.76
CA LEU A 70 6.06 -1.81 8.49
C LEU A 70 5.77 -0.44 7.86
N LEU A 71 4.49 -0.12 7.70
CA LEU A 71 4.05 1.12 7.07
C LEU A 71 4.38 2.35 7.91
N TYR A 72 4.17 2.30 9.23
CA TYR A 72 4.54 3.41 10.12
C TYR A 72 6.04 3.68 10.13
N SER A 73 6.87 2.64 10.11
CA SER A 73 8.33 2.80 10.00
C SER A 73 8.73 3.46 8.68
N LEU A 74 8.10 3.07 7.56
CA LEU A 74 8.33 3.66 6.25
C LEU A 74 7.92 5.14 6.20
N LEU A 75 6.74 5.47 6.73
CA LEU A 75 6.25 6.86 6.78
C LEU A 75 7.17 7.74 7.62
N HIS A 76 7.61 7.26 8.79
CA HIS A 76 8.57 7.97 9.63
C HIS A 76 9.90 8.18 8.91
N LEU A 77 10.50 7.11 8.39
CA LEU A 77 11.82 7.15 7.74
C LEU A 77 11.83 8.04 6.50
N THR A 78 10.78 8.02 5.70
CA THR A 78 10.69 8.82 4.47
C THR A 78 10.32 10.28 4.70
N GLY A 79 9.95 10.67 5.93
CA GLY A 79 9.78 12.05 6.34
C GLY A 79 8.35 12.59 6.28
N TYR A 80 7.33 11.72 6.33
CA TYR A 80 5.95 12.14 6.60
C TYR A 80 5.81 12.70 8.01
N ASP A 81 4.71 13.41 8.29
CA ASP A 81 4.37 13.93 9.62
C ASP A 81 4.01 12.79 10.60
N LEU A 82 5.01 11.97 10.88
CA LEU A 82 4.96 10.88 11.85
C LEU A 82 6.26 10.84 12.67
N PRO A 83 6.36 11.66 13.72
CA PRO A 83 7.57 11.72 14.54
C PRO A 83 7.79 10.43 15.34
N ILE A 84 9.04 10.21 15.76
CA ILE A 84 9.46 9.00 16.48
C ILE A 84 8.65 8.74 17.76
N ASP A 85 8.14 9.78 18.39
CA ASP A 85 7.34 9.63 19.61
C ASP A 85 5.97 9.01 19.33
N GLU A 86 5.43 9.16 18.11
CA GLU A 86 4.24 8.42 17.69
C GLU A 86 4.52 6.92 17.52
N LEU A 87 5.69 6.54 17.01
CA LEU A 87 6.10 5.14 16.96
C LEU A 87 6.29 4.54 18.36
N LYS A 88 6.83 5.32 19.31
CA LYS A 88 6.94 4.93 20.72
C LYS A 88 5.56 4.74 21.37
N ASN A 89 4.53 5.41 20.85
CA ASN A 89 3.15 5.33 21.30
C ASN A 89 2.29 4.36 20.46
N PHE A 90 2.92 3.41 19.78
CA PHE A 90 2.21 2.39 19.01
C PHE A 90 1.13 1.70 19.84
N ARG A 91 -0.09 1.60 19.31
CA ARG A 91 -1.28 1.00 19.96
C ARG A 91 -1.73 1.71 21.24
N GLN A 92 -1.27 2.92 21.50
CA GLN A 92 -1.78 3.70 22.62
C GLN A 92 -2.99 4.53 22.17
N LEU A 93 -3.91 4.77 23.10
CA LEU A 93 -5.12 5.55 22.82
C LEU A 93 -4.74 6.94 22.31
N HIS A 94 -5.38 7.37 21.23
CA HIS A 94 -5.17 8.67 20.54
C HIS A 94 -3.81 8.86 19.87
N SER A 95 -2.97 7.83 19.77
CA SER A 95 -1.73 7.92 18.97
C SER A 95 -2.04 7.93 17.47
N LYS A 96 -1.12 8.48 16.67
CA LYS A 96 -1.17 8.38 15.19
C LYS A 96 -0.83 6.98 14.67
N THR A 97 -0.53 6.01 15.54
CA THR A 97 -0.11 4.66 15.19
C THR A 97 -1.03 3.60 15.82
N PRO A 98 -2.32 3.55 15.42
CA PRO A 98 -3.22 2.50 15.87
C PRO A 98 -2.74 1.11 15.43
N GLY A 99 -3.33 0.06 15.99
CA GLY A 99 -2.92 -1.34 15.74
C GLY A 99 -2.98 -1.77 14.27
N HIS A 100 -3.83 -1.13 13.48
CA HIS A 100 -3.97 -1.29 12.04
C HIS A 100 -3.98 0.08 11.37
N PRO A 101 -3.53 0.22 10.10
CA PRO A 101 -3.55 1.50 9.42
C PRO A 101 -4.99 2.04 9.30
N GLU A 102 -5.17 3.32 9.63
CA GLU A 102 -6.46 4.01 9.54
C GLU A 102 -6.31 5.31 8.74
N VAL A 103 -7.09 5.42 7.66
CA VAL A 103 -7.13 6.65 6.85
C VAL A 103 -7.64 7.82 7.69
N GLY A 104 -6.96 8.97 7.57
CA GLY A 104 -7.29 10.18 8.32
C GLY A 104 -6.57 10.32 9.67
N TYR A 105 -5.96 9.25 10.21
CA TYR A 105 -5.15 9.31 11.43
C TYR A 105 -3.69 9.67 11.15
N THR A 106 -3.10 9.02 10.16
CA THR A 106 -1.70 9.21 9.81
C THR A 106 -1.57 9.68 8.36
N ALA A 107 -0.82 10.75 8.14
CA ALA A 107 -0.51 11.23 6.80
C ALA A 107 0.20 10.15 5.98
N GLY A 108 -0.26 9.89 4.76
CA GLY A 108 0.29 8.86 3.88
C GLY A 108 -0.39 7.49 3.97
N ILE A 109 -1.36 7.30 4.86
CA ILE A 109 -2.24 6.12 4.85
C ILE A 109 -3.32 6.31 3.80
N GLU A 110 -3.36 5.45 2.80
CA GLU A 110 -4.28 5.54 1.66
C GLU A 110 -5.67 4.96 1.97
N THR A 111 -5.74 3.94 2.83
CA THR A 111 -6.99 3.28 3.21
C THR A 111 -6.85 2.56 4.54
N THR A 112 -7.96 2.39 5.23
CA THR A 112 -8.04 1.60 6.46
C THR A 112 -7.97 0.11 6.11
N THR A 113 -7.05 -0.61 6.74
CA THR A 113 -6.90 -2.06 6.60
C THR A 113 -6.88 -2.73 7.97
N GLY A 114 -6.86 -4.05 8.00
CA GLY A 114 -6.93 -4.88 9.21
C GLY A 114 -7.67 -6.16 8.90
N PRO A 115 -8.98 -6.11 8.52
CA PRO A 115 -9.65 -7.28 7.96
C PRO A 115 -8.95 -7.70 6.67
N LEU A 116 -8.46 -8.95 6.64
CA LEU A 116 -7.71 -9.50 5.52
C LEU A 116 -8.54 -9.47 4.23
N GLY A 117 -7.89 -9.27 3.08
CA GLY A 117 -8.56 -9.15 1.78
C GLY A 117 -9.12 -7.76 1.46
N GLN A 118 -9.45 -6.93 2.47
CA GLN A 118 -10.00 -5.58 2.20
C GLN A 118 -8.97 -4.66 1.54
N GLY A 119 -7.69 -4.76 1.91
CA GLY A 119 -6.65 -3.92 1.33
C GLY A 119 -6.47 -4.14 -0.16
N ILE A 120 -6.39 -5.40 -0.63
CA ILE A 120 -6.30 -5.69 -2.07
C ILE A 120 -7.56 -5.22 -2.81
N ALA A 121 -8.74 -5.34 -2.20
CA ALA A 121 -9.97 -4.82 -2.80
C ALA A 121 -9.93 -3.30 -2.98
N ASN A 122 -9.44 -2.56 -1.98
CA ASN A 122 -9.22 -1.11 -2.10
C ASN A 122 -8.16 -0.77 -3.16
N ALA A 123 -7.06 -1.53 -3.23
CA ALA A 123 -6.02 -1.34 -4.25
C ALA A 123 -6.56 -1.54 -5.68
N VAL A 124 -7.41 -2.55 -5.88
CA VAL A 124 -8.12 -2.75 -7.16
C VAL A 124 -9.02 -1.54 -7.47
N GLY A 125 -9.78 -1.04 -6.48
CA GLY A 125 -10.58 0.17 -6.63
C GLY A 125 -9.75 1.41 -7.02
N MET A 126 -8.57 1.60 -6.38
CA MET A 126 -7.64 2.69 -6.72
C MET A 126 -7.09 2.56 -8.14
N ALA A 127 -6.77 1.35 -8.59
CA ALA A 127 -6.31 1.11 -9.95
C ALA A 127 -7.43 1.31 -11.00
N ILE A 128 -8.68 1.00 -10.66
CA ILE A 128 -9.85 1.34 -11.50
C ILE A 128 -9.99 2.86 -11.60
N ALA A 129 -9.86 3.57 -10.47
CA ALA A 129 -9.93 5.03 -10.44
C ALA A 129 -8.83 5.68 -11.29
N GLU A 130 -7.58 5.20 -11.18
CA GLU A 130 -6.47 5.66 -12.03
C GLU A 130 -6.81 5.47 -13.50
N LYS A 131 -7.19 4.26 -13.91
CA LYS A 131 -7.51 3.94 -15.31
C LYS A 131 -8.67 4.79 -15.85
N THR A 132 -9.70 5.00 -15.04
CA THR A 132 -10.86 5.82 -15.38
C THR A 132 -10.47 7.30 -15.54
N LEU A 133 -9.71 7.85 -14.60
CA LEU A 133 -9.24 9.24 -14.66
C LEU A 133 -8.28 9.44 -15.84
N ALA A 134 -7.36 8.51 -16.08
CA ALA A 134 -6.47 8.55 -17.24
C ALA A 134 -7.25 8.58 -18.55
N ALA A 135 -8.26 7.72 -18.71
CA ALA A 135 -9.12 7.70 -19.90
C ALA A 135 -9.91 8.99 -20.11
N GLN A 136 -10.33 9.64 -19.02
CA GLN A 136 -11.11 10.88 -19.10
C GLN A 136 -10.23 12.11 -19.33
N PHE A 137 -9.07 12.18 -18.68
CA PHE A 137 -8.29 13.43 -18.60
C PHE A 137 -7.01 13.42 -19.42
N ASN A 138 -6.34 12.28 -19.63
CA ASN A 138 -5.12 12.27 -20.43
C ASN A 138 -5.40 12.63 -21.89
N ARG A 139 -4.48 13.33 -22.52
CA ARG A 139 -4.51 13.72 -23.93
C ARG A 139 -3.14 13.45 -24.57
N PRO A 140 -3.07 13.25 -25.88
CA PRO A 140 -1.78 13.02 -26.55
C PRO A 140 -0.73 14.06 -26.14
N GLY A 141 0.40 13.59 -25.58
CA GLY A 141 1.47 14.45 -25.06
C GLY A 141 1.21 15.04 -23.66
N HIS A 142 0.12 14.68 -22.99
CA HIS A 142 -0.27 15.20 -21.68
C HIS A 142 -0.86 14.08 -20.80
N ASP A 143 0.01 13.24 -20.26
CA ASP A 143 -0.37 12.15 -19.35
C ASP A 143 -0.34 12.65 -17.90
N ILE A 144 -1.41 13.36 -17.48
CA ILE A 144 -1.50 13.95 -16.13
C ILE A 144 -1.93 12.96 -15.05
N VAL A 145 -2.45 11.79 -15.44
CA VAL A 145 -2.77 10.66 -14.56
C VAL A 145 -1.93 9.47 -15.01
N ASP A 146 -0.90 9.14 -14.23
CA ASP A 146 0.07 8.10 -14.58
C ASP A 146 0.73 7.49 -13.32
N HIS A 147 -0.09 7.11 -12.33
CA HIS A 147 0.41 6.56 -11.09
C HIS A 147 0.12 5.06 -10.97
N PHE A 148 1.01 4.36 -10.29
CA PHE A 148 0.85 2.96 -9.93
C PHE A 148 0.11 2.81 -8.60
N THR A 149 -0.52 1.65 -8.44
CA THR A 149 -1.01 1.16 -7.15
C THR A 149 -0.21 -0.07 -6.76
N TYR A 150 0.48 -0.01 -5.62
CA TYR A 150 1.25 -1.10 -5.05
C TYR A 150 0.53 -1.64 -3.81
N THR A 151 0.50 -2.97 -3.65
CA THR A 151 -0.10 -3.59 -2.46
C THR A 151 0.74 -4.75 -1.96
N PHE A 152 0.85 -4.87 -0.64
CA PHE A 152 1.48 -6.01 0.03
C PHE A 152 0.41 -6.92 0.62
N MET A 153 0.57 -8.23 0.44
CA MET A 153 -0.37 -9.26 0.87
C MET A 153 0.39 -10.44 1.47
N GLY A 154 -0.22 -11.12 2.44
CA GLY A 154 0.26 -12.39 2.97
C GLY A 154 -0.69 -13.55 2.66
N ASP A 155 -0.36 -14.75 3.13
CA ASP A 155 -1.15 -15.98 2.94
C ASP A 155 -2.62 -15.77 3.31
N GLY A 156 -2.90 -15.18 4.47
CA GLY A 156 -4.27 -14.92 4.93
C GLY A 156 -5.06 -14.01 3.99
N CYS A 157 -4.43 -13.03 3.35
CA CYS A 157 -5.11 -12.21 2.35
C CYS A 157 -5.54 -13.03 1.13
N MET A 158 -4.74 -14.04 0.75
CA MET A 158 -5.02 -14.90 -0.40
C MET A 158 -6.17 -15.87 -0.16
N MET A 159 -6.54 -16.11 1.10
CA MET A 159 -7.61 -17.05 1.50
C MET A 159 -8.99 -16.41 1.53
N GLU A 160 -9.05 -15.07 1.60
CA GLU A 160 -10.32 -14.35 1.70
C GLU A 160 -11.13 -14.37 0.41
N GLY A 161 -12.45 -14.59 0.51
CA GLY A 161 -13.36 -14.67 -0.65
C GLY A 161 -13.30 -13.42 -1.53
N ILE A 162 -13.28 -12.22 -0.91
CA ILE A 162 -13.20 -10.96 -1.66
C ILE A 162 -11.92 -10.85 -2.49
N SER A 163 -10.80 -11.44 -2.07
CA SER A 163 -9.56 -11.42 -2.84
C SER A 163 -9.70 -12.17 -4.16
N HIS A 164 -10.45 -13.28 -4.18
CA HIS A 164 -10.75 -14.00 -5.42
C HIS A 164 -11.60 -13.16 -6.39
N GLU A 165 -12.64 -12.52 -5.88
CA GLU A 165 -13.56 -11.71 -6.68
C GLU A 165 -12.84 -10.49 -7.30
N VAL A 166 -12.14 -9.71 -6.47
CA VAL A 166 -11.50 -8.47 -6.96
C VAL A 166 -10.28 -8.74 -7.83
N CYS A 167 -9.51 -9.79 -7.56
CA CYS A 167 -8.37 -10.15 -8.41
C CYS A 167 -8.82 -10.65 -9.78
N SER A 168 -9.92 -11.41 -9.85
CA SER A 168 -10.55 -11.78 -11.13
C SER A 168 -11.05 -10.55 -11.88
N LEU A 169 -11.70 -9.61 -11.20
CA LEU A 169 -12.12 -8.33 -11.77
C LEU A 169 -10.94 -7.52 -12.30
N ALA A 170 -9.85 -7.42 -11.55
CA ALA A 170 -8.64 -6.69 -11.93
C ALA A 170 -8.02 -7.22 -13.24
N GLY A 171 -7.94 -8.54 -13.39
CA GLY A 171 -7.49 -9.18 -14.63
C GLY A 171 -8.42 -8.90 -15.80
N THR A 172 -9.73 -9.04 -15.59
CA THR A 172 -10.77 -8.75 -16.61
C THR A 172 -10.66 -7.30 -17.10
N LEU A 173 -10.48 -6.34 -16.19
CA LEU A 173 -10.33 -4.92 -16.50
C LEU A 173 -8.93 -4.55 -16.99
N LYS A 174 -7.98 -5.49 -17.00
CA LYS A 174 -6.60 -5.28 -17.44
C LYS A 174 -5.95 -4.08 -16.75
N LEU A 175 -5.91 -4.08 -15.42
CA LEU A 175 -5.39 -2.98 -14.60
C LEU A 175 -3.85 -3.00 -14.58
N GLY A 176 -3.21 -2.59 -15.65
CA GLY A 176 -1.76 -2.72 -15.86
C GLY A 176 -0.87 -1.90 -14.93
N LYS A 177 -1.43 -0.98 -14.15
CA LYS A 177 -0.70 -0.21 -13.13
C LYS A 177 -0.95 -0.70 -11.70
N LEU A 178 -1.55 -1.89 -11.55
CA LEU A 178 -1.67 -2.58 -10.26
C LEU A 178 -0.55 -3.59 -10.13
N VAL A 179 0.30 -3.43 -9.12
CA VAL A 179 1.40 -4.34 -8.77
C VAL A 179 1.21 -4.84 -7.34
N ALA A 180 0.99 -6.13 -7.21
CA ALA A 180 0.80 -6.79 -5.92
C ALA A 180 2.04 -7.63 -5.56
N PHE A 181 2.46 -7.55 -4.30
CA PHE A 181 3.53 -8.37 -3.73
C PHE A 181 2.90 -9.39 -2.78
N TYR A 182 3.18 -10.64 -3.02
CA TYR A 182 2.77 -11.71 -2.14
C TYR A 182 3.94 -12.15 -1.26
N ASP A 183 3.79 -11.94 0.04
CA ASP A 183 4.67 -12.43 1.10
C ASP A 183 4.43 -13.93 1.29
N ASP A 184 5.10 -14.72 0.45
CA ASP A 184 5.00 -16.19 0.42
C ASP A 184 5.96 -16.79 1.45
N ASN A 185 5.62 -16.66 2.74
CA ASN A 185 6.38 -17.17 3.86
C ASN A 185 5.85 -18.50 4.42
N GLY A 186 4.65 -18.93 4.01
CA GLY A 186 4.05 -20.22 4.38
C GLY A 186 3.62 -20.31 5.84
N ILE A 187 3.49 -19.19 6.56
CA ILE A 187 3.11 -19.16 7.98
C ILE A 187 1.87 -18.27 8.19
N SER A 188 0.92 -18.78 8.90
CA SER A 188 -0.21 -18.03 9.47
C SER A 188 -0.11 -17.95 10.99
N ILE A 189 -1.13 -17.35 11.64
CA ILE A 189 -1.19 -17.27 13.11
C ILE A 189 -1.22 -18.67 13.77
N ASP A 190 -1.77 -19.67 13.08
CA ASP A 190 -1.93 -21.04 13.60
C ASP A 190 -0.76 -21.98 13.20
N GLY A 191 0.27 -21.48 12.52
CA GLY A 191 1.43 -22.26 12.09
C GLY A 191 1.58 -22.35 10.59
N HIS A 192 2.20 -23.43 10.12
CA HIS A 192 2.41 -23.68 8.70
C HIS A 192 1.10 -23.82 7.94
N VAL A 193 0.99 -23.20 6.78
CA VAL A 193 -0.20 -23.28 5.92
C VAL A 193 -0.26 -24.59 5.12
N GLU A 194 0.79 -25.39 5.13
CA GLU A 194 0.85 -26.67 4.45
C GLU A 194 -0.30 -27.60 4.91
N GLY A 195 -0.97 -28.20 3.96
CA GLY A 195 -2.06 -29.15 4.21
C GLY A 195 -3.46 -28.52 4.35
N TRP A 196 -3.58 -27.20 4.53
CA TRP A 196 -4.89 -26.53 4.62
C TRP A 196 -5.03 -25.30 3.68
N PHE A 197 -3.93 -24.71 3.21
CA PHE A 197 -3.92 -23.78 2.09
C PHE A 197 -3.04 -24.36 0.98
N THR A 198 -3.66 -25.05 0.04
CA THR A 198 -2.97 -25.86 -0.98
C THR A 198 -3.12 -25.30 -2.39
N ASP A 199 -3.65 -24.10 -2.54
CA ASP A 199 -3.82 -23.44 -3.81
C ASP A 199 -2.47 -23.17 -4.50
N ASP A 200 -2.37 -23.46 -5.78
CA ASP A 200 -1.30 -22.91 -6.62
C ASP A 200 -1.63 -21.46 -6.92
N THR A 201 -1.22 -20.56 -6.02
CA THR A 201 -1.51 -19.12 -6.11
C THR A 201 -1.06 -18.53 -7.44
N ALA A 202 0.07 -18.97 -7.96
CA ALA A 202 0.57 -18.48 -9.24
C ALA A 202 -0.36 -18.85 -10.40
N LYS A 203 -0.76 -20.12 -10.52
CA LYS A 203 -1.72 -20.55 -11.56
C LYS A 203 -3.08 -19.91 -11.39
N ARG A 204 -3.51 -19.71 -10.15
CA ARG A 204 -4.78 -19.02 -9.85
C ARG A 204 -4.78 -17.60 -10.41
N PHE A 205 -3.72 -16.83 -10.17
CA PHE A 205 -3.60 -15.47 -10.68
C PHE A 205 -3.41 -15.43 -12.21
N GLU A 206 -2.67 -16.37 -12.79
CA GLU A 206 -2.59 -16.53 -14.25
C GLU A 206 -3.98 -16.80 -14.87
N ALA A 207 -4.80 -17.63 -14.21
CA ALA A 207 -6.18 -17.88 -14.64
C ALA A 207 -7.08 -16.65 -14.52
N TYR A 208 -6.81 -15.73 -13.60
CA TYR A 208 -7.48 -14.42 -13.52
C TYR A 208 -7.02 -13.45 -14.61
N GLY A 209 -5.98 -13.75 -15.38
CA GLY A 209 -5.42 -12.86 -16.38
C GLY A 209 -4.38 -11.88 -15.85
N TRP A 210 -3.68 -12.24 -14.78
CA TRP A 210 -2.54 -11.51 -14.25
C TRP A 210 -1.23 -12.00 -14.87
N HIS A 211 -0.28 -11.08 -15.00
CA HIS A 211 1.13 -11.43 -15.15
C HIS A 211 1.67 -11.86 -13.77
N VAL A 212 2.46 -12.95 -13.73
CA VAL A 212 2.99 -13.48 -12.46
C VAL A 212 4.50 -13.61 -12.54
N VAL A 213 5.21 -12.92 -11.67
CA VAL A 213 6.66 -13.05 -11.46
C VAL A 213 6.89 -14.01 -10.30
N ARG A 214 7.47 -15.17 -10.59
CA ARG A 214 7.66 -16.26 -9.63
C ARG A 214 9.08 -16.31 -9.09
N GLY A 215 9.24 -16.86 -7.87
CA GLY A 215 10.53 -17.24 -7.32
C GLY A 215 11.44 -16.06 -6.99
N VAL A 216 10.87 -14.91 -6.66
CA VAL A 216 11.63 -13.75 -6.23
C VAL A 216 12.17 -13.99 -4.82
N ASP A 217 13.47 -13.86 -4.62
CA ASP A 217 14.05 -13.84 -3.29
C ASP A 217 13.69 -12.48 -2.63
N GLY A 218 12.78 -12.55 -1.64
CA GLY A 218 12.30 -11.36 -0.92
C GLY A 218 13.33 -10.74 0.02
N HIS A 219 14.53 -11.31 0.12
CA HIS A 219 15.66 -10.79 0.90
C HIS A 219 16.85 -10.37 0.03
N ASP A 220 16.75 -10.53 -1.30
CA ASP A 220 17.75 -10.03 -2.25
C ASP A 220 17.25 -8.78 -2.98
N PRO A 221 17.82 -7.60 -2.71
CA PRO A 221 17.41 -6.35 -3.33
C PRO A 221 17.49 -6.36 -4.88
N GLU A 222 18.41 -7.08 -5.47
CA GLU A 222 18.54 -7.15 -6.93
C GLU A 222 17.45 -8.02 -7.55
N SER A 223 17.10 -9.14 -6.90
CA SER A 223 15.95 -9.97 -7.30
C SER A 223 14.65 -9.19 -7.24
N ILE A 224 14.44 -8.43 -6.15
CA ILE A 224 13.26 -7.60 -5.95
C ILE A 224 13.20 -6.49 -7.02
N ARG A 225 14.32 -5.76 -7.24
CA ARG A 225 14.41 -4.70 -8.25
C ARG A 225 14.04 -5.22 -9.64
N ALA A 226 14.67 -6.32 -10.06
CA ALA A 226 14.40 -6.92 -11.37
C ALA A 226 12.93 -7.30 -11.55
N ALA A 227 12.29 -7.82 -10.49
CA ALA A 227 10.87 -8.16 -10.51
C ALA A 227 9.97 -6.93 -10.66
N ILE A 228 10.30 -5.82 -9.99
CA ILE A 228 9.54 -4.56 -10.11
C ILE A 228 9.72 -3.95 -11.50
N ASP A 229 10.93 -3.96 -12.05
CA ASP A 229 11.19 -3.46 -13.41
C ASP A 229 10.37 -4.24 -14.44
N VAL A 230 10.32 -5.58 -14.33
CA VAL A 230 9.45 -6.42 -15.16
C VAL A 230 7.98 -6.04 -14.97
N ALA A 231 7.50 -5.93 -13.74
CA ALA A 231 6.11 -5.57 -13.45
C ALA A 231 5.71 -4.23 -14.07
N LYS A 232 6.59 -3.22 -13.97
CA LYS A 232 6.35 -1.89 -14.55
C LYS A 232 6.36 -1.86 -16.09
N SER A 233 7.02 -2.81 -16.73
CA SER A 233 7.03 -2.94 -18.18
C SER A 233 5.73 -3.54 -18.75
N ILE A 234 4.95 -4.23 -17.89
CA ILE A 234 3.68 -4.88 -18.27
C ILE A 234 2.52 -3.94 -18.00
N THR A 235 2.07 -3.23 -19.04
CA THR A 235 1.00 -2.22 -18.94
C THR A 235 -0.39 -2.72 -19.30
N THR A 236 -0.51 -3.99 -19.75
CA THR A 236 -1.75 -4.56 -20.32
C THR A 236 -2.52 -5.45 -19.36
N MET A 237 -1.93 -5.79 -18.20
CA MET A 237 -2.55 -6.62 -17.16
C MET A 237 -1.91 -6.35 -15.82
N PRO A 238 -2.59 -6.58 -14.68
CA PRO A 238 -1.98 -6.43 -13.36
C PRO A 238 -0.87 -7.47 -13.14
N THR A 239 0.07 -7.16 -12.26
CA THR A 239 1.20 -8.07 -11.95
C THR A 239 1.19 -8.50 -10.49
N LEU A 240 1.34 -9.82 -10.27
CA LEU A 240 1.65 -10.40 -8.97
C LEU A 240 3.13 -10.78 -8.93
N ILE A 241 3.84 -10.27 -7.93
CA ILE A 241 5.23 -10.64 -7.61
C ILE A 241 5.20 -11.57 -6.40
N ILE A 242 5.59 -12.83 -6.57
CA ILE A 242 5.63 -13.83 -5.49
C ILE A 242 7.02 -13.82 -4.87
N CYS A 243 7.11 -13.27 -3.66
CA CYS A 243 8.35 -13.10 -2.92
C CYS A 243 8.47 -14.19 -1.85
N LYS A 244 9.46 -15.05 -1.97
CA LYS A 244 9.84 -15.96 -0.88
C LYS A 244 10.51 -15.16 0.22
N THR A 245 9.94 -15.22 1.41
CA THR A 245 10.45 -14.53 2.59
C THR A 245 10.49 -15.47 3.79
N VAL A 246 11.07 -14.96 4.87
CA VAL A 246 11.06 -15.63 6.18
C VAL A 246 10.35 -14.68 7.16
N ILE A 247 9.21 -15.11 7.68
CA ILE A 247 8.51 -14.36 8.73
C ILE A 247 9.45 -14.13 9.91
N GLY A 248 9.54 -12.91 10.43
CA GLY A 248 10.44 -12.60 11.54
C GLY A 248 11.93 -12.66 11.18
N PHE A 249 12.29 -12.43 9.91
CA PHE A 249 13.66 -12.45 9.41
C PHE A 249 14.62 -11.65 10.31
N GLY A 250 15.70 -12.27 10.73
CA GLY A 250 16.70 -11.69 11.62
C GLY A 250 16.53 -12.06 13.10
N SER A 251 15.41 -12.68 13.51
CA SER A 251 15.24 -13.24 14.85
C SER A 251 15.89 -14.62 14.91
N PRO A 252 16.92 -14.86 15.74
CA PRO A 252 17.68 -16.09 15.73
C PRO A 252 16.87 -17.34 16.12
N HIS A 253 15.89 -17.19 17.01
CA HIS A 253 15.18 -18.33 17.59
C HIS A 253 13.70 -18.40 17.20
N LYS A 254 13.14 -17.32 16.62
CA LYS A 254 11.71 -17.25 16.28
C LYS A 254 11.42 -17.08 14.79
N ALA A 255 12.42 -16.73 13.95
CA ALA A 255 12.22 -16.61 12.52
C ALA A 255 11.67 -17.91 11.91
N GLY A 256 10.73 -17.80 10.97
CA GLY A 256 10.11 -18.95 10.31
C GLY A 256 9.06 -19.69 11.16
N THR A 257 8.66 -19.16 12.31
CA THR A 257 7.65 -19.77 13.19
C THR A 257 6.45 -18.84 13.39
N HIS A 258 5.33 -19.42 13.83
CA HIS A 258 4.12 -18.63 14.18
C HIS A 258 4.30 -17.76 15.43
N ASP A 259 5.27 -18.06 16.30
CA ASP A 259 5.53 -17.31 17.53
C ASP A 259 5.86 -15.84 17.28
N VAL A 260 6.36 -15.51 16.09
CA VAL A 260 6.68 -14.14 15.67
C VAL A 260 5.54 -13.47 14.91
N HIS A 261 4.46 -14.20 14.61
CA HIS A 261 3.36 -13.65 13.81
C HIS A 261 2.66 -12.49 14.54
N GLY A 262 2.14 -12.72 15.73
CA GLY A 262 1.24 -11.80 16.43
C GLY A 262 1.59 -11.49 17.88
N ALA A 263 2.84 -11.71 18.30
CA ALA A 263 3.32 -11.45 19.66
C ALA A 263 4.66 -10.72 19.66
N PRO A 264 4.96 -9.90 20.68
CA PRO A 264 6.28 -9.32 20.88
C PRO A 264 7.36 -10.41 20.96
N LEU A 265 8.58 -10.08 20.52
CA LEU A 265 9.69 -11.04 20.57
C LEU A 265 10.11 -11.42 21.99
N GLY A 266 9.95 -10.51 22.95
CA GLY A 266 10.51 -10.59 24.30
C GLY A 266 11.92 -10.01 24.35
N GLU A 267 12.31 -9.44 25.50
CA GLU A 267 13.54 -8.67 25.67
C GLU A 267 14.81 -9.43 25.26
N ALA A 268 14.91 -10.72 25.63
CA ALA A 268 16.06 -11.55 25.26
C ALA A 268 16.17 -11.76 23.75
N GLU A 269 15.05 -12.00 23.06
CA GLU A 269 15.04 -12.20 21.62
C GLU A 269 15.24 -10.89 20.86
N VAL A 270 14.77 -9.76 21.39
CA VAL A 270 15.07 -8.42 20.85
C VAL A 270 16.58 -8.15 20.87
N ALA A 271 17.25 -8.45 21.99
CA ALA A 271 18.70 -8.30 22.11
C ALA A 271 19.45 -9.21 21.10
N ALA A 272 19.07 -10.49 21.00
CA ALA A 272 19.63 -11.42 20.06
C ALA A 272 19.40 -11.01 18.59
N THR A 273 18.21 -10.46 18.29
CA THR A 273 17.88 -9.94 16.96
C THR A 273 18.75 -8.73 16.60
N ARG A 274 19.00 -7.80 17.53
CA ARG A 274 19.92 -6.68 17.30
C ARG A 274 21.31 -7.14 16.95
N GLU A 275 21.83 -8.13 17.68
CA GLU A 275 23.14 -8.73 17.44
C GLU A 275 23.20 -9.43 16.06
N ALA A 276 22.20 -10.26 15.74
CA ALA A 276 22.12 -10.98 14.47
C ALA A 276 22.01 -10.06 13.24
N LEU A 277 21.35 -8.91 13.40
CA LEU A 277 21.19 -7.89 12.36
C LEU A 277 22.36 -6.89 12.30
N ASP A 278 23.37 -7.02 13.16
CA ASP A 278 24.46 -6.05 13.32
C ASP A 278 23.93 -4.61 13.49
N TRP A 279 22.96 -4.46 14.43
CA TRP A 279 22.30 -3.19 14.74
C TRP A 279 22.65 -2.70 16.15
N PRO A 280 23.76 -1.97 16.31
CA PRO A 280 24.29 -1.60 17.63
C PRO A 280 23.57 -0.42 18.29
N TYR A 281 22.55 0.13 17.64
CA TYR A 281 21.89 1.35 18.10
C TYR A 281 20.83 1.07 19.16
N PRO A 282 20.64 1.97 20.13
CA PRO A 282 19.56 1.85 21.12
C PRO A 282 18.16 1.84 20.49
N PRO A 283 17.14 1.40 21.22
CA PRO A 283 15.76 1.43 20.75
C PRO A 283 15.34 2.83 20.26
N PHE A 284 14.64 2.87 19.12
CA PHE A 284 14.15 4.08 18.44
C PHE A 284 15.23 5.06 17.98
N VAL A 285 16.49 4.68 17.97
CA VAL A 285 17.58 5.52 17.45
C VAL A 285 17.93 5.11 16.02
N ILE A 286 17.72 6.02 15.10
CA ILE A 286 18.16 5.89 13.70
C ILE A 286 19.31 6.86 13.47
N PRO A 287 20.52 6.39 13.13
CA PRO A 287 21.64 7.26 12.82
C PRO A 287 21.34 8.22 11.67
N THR A 288 21.92 9.42 11.74
CA THR A 288 21.70 10.48 10.75
C THR A 288 22.06 10.03 9.32
N GLU A 289 23.12 9.22 9.17
CA GLU A 289 23.50 8.70 7.86
C GLU A 289 22.50 7.71 7.26
N ILE A 290 21.76 6.98 8.09
CA ILE A 290 20.66 6.10 7.67
C ILE A 290 19.41 6.94 7.39
N ALA A 291 19.03 7.82 8.32
CA ALA A 291 17.88 8.69 8.19
C ALA A 291 17.94 9.57 6.91
N SER A 292 19.11 10.13 6.61
CA SER A 292 19.30 10.96 5.41
C SER A 292 19.17 10.20 4.10
N GLN A 293 19.41 8.89 4.10
CA GLN A 293 19.24 8.04 2.91
C GLN A 293 17.80 7.60 2.70
N TRP A 294 16.98 7.63 3.76
CA TRP A 294 15.55 7.37 3.70
C TRP A 294 14.72 8.62 3.37
N ASP A 295 15.18 9.81 3.72
CA ASP A 295 14.42 11.06 3.56
C ASP A 295 14.05 11.33 2.10
N ALA A 296 12.77 11.17 1.80
CA ALA A 296 12.20 11.35 0.46
C ALA A 296 11.64 12.76 0.21
N ARG A 297 11.69 13.69 1.19
CA ARG A 297 11.06 15.02 1.06
C ARG A 297 11.58 15.82 -0.13
N LYS A 298 12.90 15.86 -0.32
CA LYS A 298 13.53 16.60 -1.42
C LYS A 298 13.23 15.97 -2.79
N SER A 299 13.36 14.65 -2.90
CA SER A 299 13.09 13.92 -4.14
C SER A 299 11.60 13.96 -4.50
N GLY A 300 10.72 13.78 -3.51
CA GLY A 300 9.27 13.86 -3.67
C GLY A 300 8.81 15.24 -4.12
N GLN A 301 9.33 16.30 -3.50
CA GLN A 301 9.06 17.67 -3.94
C GLN A 301 9.48 17.94 -5.39
N ALA A 302 10.64 17.41 -5.80
CA ALA A 302 11.09 17.54 -7.18
C ALA A 302 10.19 16.81 -8.19
N LYS A 303 9.73 15.57 -7.85
CA LYS A 303 8.79 14.80 -8.67
C LYS A 303 7.45 15.53 -8.82
N GLU A 304 6.90 16.03 -7.72
CA GLU A 304 5.66 16.81 -7.75
C GLU A 304 5.80 18.11 -8.52
N ALA A 305 6.92 18.84 -8.36
CA ALA A 305 7.18 20.07 -9.11
C ALA A 305 7.22 19.81 -10.63
N ALA A 306 7.83 18.71 -11.08
CA ALA A 306 7.82 18.30 -12.48
C ALA A 306 6.40 18.02 -12.99
N TRP A 307 5.60 17.30 -12.20
CA TRP A 307 4.20 17.04 -12.52
C TRP A 307 3.38 18.37 -12.57
N ASN A 308 3.59 19.28 -11.64
CA ASN A 308 2.92 20.59 -11.62
C ASN A 308 3.22 21.41 -12.89
N GLN A 309 4.44 21.34 -13.42
CA GLN A 309 4.79 21.98 -14.70
C GLN A 309 4.04 21.33 -15.87
N GLN A 310 3.96 19.99 -15.90
CA GLN A 310 3.18 19.27 -16.89
C GLN A 310 1.70 19.63 -16.81
N PHE A 311 1.12 19.65 -15.61
CA PHE A 311 -0.26 20.03 -15.38
C PHE A 311 -0.56 21.47 -15.78
N ALA A 312 0.35 22.41 -15.50
CA ALA A 312 0.21 23.80 -15.94
C ALA A 312 0.19 23.94 -17.48
N THR A 313 0.95 23.09 -18.19
CA THR A 313 0.90 23.05 -19.67
C THR A 313 -0.42 22.44 -20.15
N TYR A 314 -0.87 21.37 -19.51
CA TYR A 314 -2.18 20.76 -19.78
C TYR A 314 -3.33 21.75 -19.55
N ALA A 315 -3.32 22.50 -18.46
CA ALA A 315 -4.38 23.46 -18.13
C ALA A 315 -4.48 24.61 -19.14
N LYS A 316 -3.37 25.01 -19.75
CA LYS A 316 -3.40 25.98 -20.86
C LYS A 316 -4.03 25.41 -22.13
N ALA A 317 -3.78 24.14 -22.42
CA ALA A 317 -4.29 23.47 -23.62
C ALA A 317 -5.74 23.00 -23.46
N PHE A 318 -6.15 22.60 -22.25
CA PHE A 318 -7.44 21.98 -21.94
C PHE A 318 -8.03 22.56 -20.63
N PRO A 319 -8.38 23.87 -20.57
CA PRO A 319 -8.76 24.53 -19.32
C PRO A 319 -9.98 23.89 -18.64
N GLU A 320 -11.03 23.54 -19.39
CA GLU A 320 -12.24 22.95 -18.82
C GLU A 320 -11.99 21.56 -18.22
N LEU A 321 -11.11 20.77 -18.84
CA LEU A 321 -10.72 19.46 -18.30
C LEU A 321 -9.83 19.60 -17.06
N ALA A 322 -8.95 20.59 -17.04
CA ALA A 322 -8.10 20.87 -15.90
C ALA A 322 -8.92 21.33 -14.69
N ASP A 323 -9.92 22.18 -14.90
CA ASP A 323 -10.83 22.62 -13.86
C ASP A 323 -11.66 21.46 -13.31
N GLU A 324 -12.20 20.61 -14.18
CA GLU A 324 -12.97 19.42 -13.78
C GLU A 324 -12.10 18.39 -13.06
N PHE A 325 -10.86 18.15 -13.52
CA PHE A 325 -9.91 17.30 -12.83
C PHE A 325 -9.61 17.84 -11.42
N THR A 326 -9.31 19.13 -11.32
CA THR A 326 -9.01 19.79 -10.04
C THR A 326 -10.19 19.72 -9.09
N ARG A 327 -11.40 19.96 -9.58
CA ARG A 327 -12.63 19.82 -8.80
C ARG A 327 -12.78 18.43 -8.20
N ARG A 328 -12.57 17.37 -9.01
CA ARG A 328 -12.72 15.97 -8.57
C ARG A 328 -11.67 15.54 -7.56
N VAL A 329 -10.39 15.84 -7.82
CA VAL A 329 -9.32 15.44 -6.89
C VAL A 329 -9.39 16.17 -5.55
N ASN A 330 -10.04 17.35 -5.52
CA ASN A 330 -10.33 18.09 -4.29
C ASN A 330 -11.63 17.63 -3.60
N GLY A 331 -12.31 16.60 -4.10
CA GLY A 331 -13.55 16.09 -3.52
C GLY A 331 -14.74 17.06 -3.63
N GLN A 332 -14.69 18.05 -4.53
CA GLN A 332 -15.73 19.05 -4.68
C GLN A 332 -16.85 18.53 -5.59
N LEU A 333 -18.09 18.72 -5.17
CA LEU A 333 -19.27 18.42 -5.99
C LEU A 333 -19.47 19.49 -7.07
N PRO A 334 -20.13 19.17 -8.20
CA PRO A 334 -20.54 20.19 -9.18
C PRO A 334 -21.38 21.28 -8.53
N ALA A 335 -21.26 22.53 -8.99
CA ALA A 335 -21.97 23.67 -8.41
C ALA A 335 -23.51 23.52 -8.44
N ASP A 336 -24.03 22.80 -9.42
CA ASP A 336 -25.45 22.52 -9.62
C ASP A 336 -25.92 21.19 -9.01
N PHE A 337 -25.05 20.45 -8.30
CA PHE A 337 -25.38 19.14 -7.75
C PHE A 337 -26.61 19.18 -6.84
N ALA A 338 -26.66 20.12 -5.90
CA ALA A 338 -27.79 20.23 -4.96
C ALA A 338 -29.12 20.49 -5.68
N SER A 339 -29.13 21.38 -6.66
CA SER A 339 -30.35 21.71 -7.42
C SER A 339 -30.79 20.54 -8.33
N LYS A 340 -29.85 19.84 -8.94
CA LYS A 340 -30.13 18.65 -9.74
C LYS A 340 -30.67 17.50 -8.88
N ALA A 341 -30.05 17.25 -7.72
CA ALA A 341 -30.52 16.24 -6.79
C ALA A 341 -31.94 16.53 -6.27
N GLN A 342 -32.21 17.78 -5.93
CA GLN A 342 -33.57 18.21 -5.52
C GLN A 342 -34.57 18.02 -6.63
N ALA A 343 -34.29 18.48 -7.86
CA ALA A 343 -35.17 18.32 -9.00
C ALA A 343 -35.46 16.85 -9.34
N PHE A 344 -34.42 15.96 -9.18
CA PHE A 344 -34.61 14.53 -9.34
C PHE A 344 -35.58 13.94 -8.29
N ILE A 345 -35.42 14.30 -7.02
CA ILE A 345 -36.33 13.87 -5.95
C ILE A 345 -37.78 14.34 -6.25
N GLU A 346 -37.95 15.58 -6.63
CA GLU A 346 -39.26 16.15 -6.96
C GLU A 346 -39.91 15.42 -8.14
N LYS A 347 -39.12 15.06 -9.18
CA LYS A 347 -39.58 14.26 -10.31
C LYS A 347 -40.07 12.88 -9.88
N LEU A 348 -39.36 12.23 -8.97
CA LEU A 348 -39.75 10.90 -8.42
C LEU A 348 -41.03 11.01 -7.56
N GLN A 349 -41.15 12.06 -6.76
CA GLN A 349 -42.35 12.33 -5.95
C GLN A 349 -43.58 12.63 -6.79
N ALA A 350 -43.40 13.37 -7.90
CA ALA A 350 -44.48 13.71 -8.79
C ALA A 350 -45.06 12.51 -9.57
N LYS A 351 -44.23 11.48 -9.81
CA LYS A 351 -44.64 10.24 -10.48
C LYS A 351 -44.08 9.02 -9.73
N PRO A 352 -44.68 8.73 -8.54
CA PRO A 352 -44.20 7.58 -7.75
C PRO A 352 -44.45 6.28 -8.52
N ALA A 353 -43.41 5.47 -8.64
CA ALA A 353 -43.45 4.16 -9.29
C ALA A 353 -43.29 3.06 -8.26
N LYS A 354 -44.08 1.99 -8.36
CA LYS A 354 -43.86 0.76 -7.59
C LYS A 354 -42.83 -0.09 -8.31
N ILE A 355 -41.59 -0.03 -7.85
CA ILE A 355 -40.47 -0.78 -8.42
C ILE A 355 -39.90 -1.77 -7.38
N ALA A 356 -39.28 -2.83 -7.86
CA ALA A 356 -38.50 -3.70 -6.99
C ALA A 356 -37.27 -2.95 -6.48
N SER A 357 -36.89 -3.15 -5.19
CA SER A 357 -35.74 -2.44 -4.57
C SER A 357 -34.44 -2.58 -5.34
N ARG A 358 -34.18 -3.71 -6.00
CA ARG A 358 -33.02 -3.91 -6.85
C ARG A 358 -32.93 -2.96 -8.08
N ARG A 359 -34.06 -2.34 -8.48
CA ARG A 359 -34.10 -1.37 -9.59
C ARG A 359 -33.97 0.09 -9.10
N SER A 360 -33.97 0.32 -7.80
CA SER A 360 -33.80 1.67 -7.27
C SER A 360 -32.42 2.26 -7.57
N GLU A 361 -31.40 1.41 -7.74
CA GLU A 361 -30.06 1.82 -8.09
C GLU A 361 -29.95 2.39 -9.50
N GLU A 362 -30.75 1.88 -10.46
CA GLU A 362 -30.76 2.36 -11.85
C GLU A 362 -31.14 3.84 -11.94
N HIS A 363 -31.92 4.34 -10.97
CA HIS A 363 -32.35 5.74 -10.92
C HIS A 363 -31.36 6.67 -10.23
N THR A 364 -30.43 6.15 -9.43
CA THR A 364 -29.44 6.95 -8.73
C THR A 364 -28.12 7.06 -9.50
N SER A 365 -27.84 6.13 -10.41
CA SER A 365 -26.63 6.13 -11.25
C SER A 365 -26.65 7.15 -12.39
N GLU A 366 -27.78 7.80 -12.66
CA GLU A 366 -27.94 8.85 -13.67
C GLU A 366 -27.69 10.28 -13.10
N LEU A 367 -27.40 10.41 -11.80
CA LEU A 367 -27.06 11.68 -11.15
C LEU A 367 -25.56 11.98 -11.22
#